data_07018f4e4619374e9e16fc051e572bb5
#
_entry.id   07018f4e4619374e9e16fc051e572bb5
#
_cell.length_a   1.000
_cell.length_b   1.000
_cell.length_c   1.000
_cell.angle_alpha   90.00
_cell.angle_beta   90.00
_cell.angle_gamma   90.00
#
_symmetry.space_group_name_H-M   'P 1'
#
loop_
_entity.id
_entity.type
_entity.pdbx_description
1 polymer ?
#
loop_
_entity_poly.entity_id
_entity_poly.type
_entity_poly.pdbx_seq_one_letter_code
_entity_poly.pdbx_strand_id
1 'polypeptide(L)'
;MDRRIEPYLAFAGEVDRATARLRERHPGAVRCRAGCDLCCRDFFPITALEADGVRQGLELLPDFLRESVRRRARAAVDELARRGIDPARLDDAARALAGTPHALCPMNEGGLCTVYDHRPIVCRT
;
A
#
# COMPACT_ATOMS: atom_id res chain seq x y z
N MET A 1 4.01 12.63 -16.66
CA MET A 1 3.23 11.50 -16.13
C MET A 1 3.22 10.37 -17.16
N ASP A 2 3.32 9.14 -16.70
CA ASP A 2 3.30 7.98 -17.59
C ASP A 2 1.91 7.84 -18.22
N ARG A 3 1.86 7.71 -19.57
CA ARG A 3 0.60 7.54 -20.31
C ARG A 3 -0.15 6.28 -19.96
N ARG A 4 0.52 5.32 -19.32
CA ARG A 4 -0.10 4.05 -18.90
C ARG A 4 -0.89 4.18 -17.60
N ILE A 5 -0.81 5.31 -16.90
CA ILE A 5 -1.43 5.46 -15.59
C ILE A 5 -2.97 5.44 -15.67
N GLU A 6 -3.54 6.10 -16.67
CA GLU A 6 -5.00 6.13 -16.82
C GLU A 6 -5.59 4.75 -17.12
N PRO A 7 -5.08 3.99 -18.11
CA PRO A 7 -5.55 2.62 -18.33
C PRO A 7 -5.35 1.73 -17.10
N TYR A 8 -4.24 1.90 -16.38
CA TYR A 8 -3.99 1.16 -15.15
C TYR A 8 -5.05 1.48 -14.07
N LEU A 9 -5.34 2.75 -13.84
CA LEU A 9 -6.34 3.15 -12.86
C LEU A 9 -7.75 2.68 -13.25
N ALA A 10 -8.07 2.68 -14.55
CA ALA A 10 -9.33 2.12 -15.04
C ALA A 10 -9.42 0.62 -14.75
N PHE A 11 -8.36 -0.13 -14.99
CA PHE A 11 -8.27 -1.55 -14.66
C PHE A 11 -8.40 -1.78 -13.15
N ALA A 12 -7.71 -0.97 -12.34
CA ALA A 12 -7.81 -1.06 -10.89
C ALA A 12 -9.25 -0.83 -10.40
N GLY A 13 -9.97 0.09 -11.02
CA GLY A 13 -11.40 0.31 -10.77
C GLY A 13 -12.27 -0.90 -11.11
N GLU A 14 -11.93 -1.61 -12.17
CA GLU A 14 -12.62 -2.86 -12.53
C GLU A 14 -12.37 -3.95 -11.48
N VAL A 15 -11.15 -4.04 -10.96
CA VAL A 15 -10.83 -4.95 -9.86
C VAL A 15 -11.66 -4.61 -8.63
N ASP A 16 -11.78 -3.34 -8.29
CA ASP A 16 -12.61 -2.90 -7.14
C ASP A 16 -14.07 -3.32 -7.33
N ARG A 17 -14.63 -3.13 -8.52
CA ARG A 17 -16.01 -3.52 -8.82
C ARG A 17 -16.19 -5.03 -8.75
N ALA A 18 -15.25 -5.80 -9.27
CA ALA A 18 -15.30 -7.26 -9.20
C ALA A 18 -15.24 -7.75 -7.74
N THR A 19 -14.36 -7.16 -6.94
CA THR A 19 -14.24 -7.47 -5.51
C THR A 19 -15.52 -7.11 -4.75
N ALA A 20 -16.13 -5.97 -5.07
CA ALA A 20 -17.41 -5.56 -4.47
C ALA A 20 -18.53 -6.56 -4.79
N ARG A 21 -18.59 -7.04 -6.03
CA ARG A 21 -19.57 -8.07 -6.41
C ARG A 21 -19.36 -9.38 -5.68
N LEU A 22 -18.11 -9.80 -5.52
CA LEU A 22 -17.78 -11.01 -4.75
C LEU A 22 -18.18 -10.87 -3.28
N ARG A 23 -17.96 -9.69 -2.72
CA ARG A 23 -18.34 -9.40 -1.33
C ARG A 23 -19.85 -9.48 -1.14
N GLU A 24 -20.63 -8.97 -2.09
CA GLU A 24 -22.09 -9.05 -2.05
C GLU A 24 -22.58 -10.49 -2.12
N ARG A 25 -21.96 -11.33 -2.96
CA ARG A 25 -22.34 -12.74 -3.14
C ARG A 25 -21.86 -13.64 -2.00
N HIS A 26 -20.74 -13.28 -1.37
CA HIS A 26 -20.10 -14.10 -0.35
C HIS A 26 -19.67 -13.23 0.84
N PRO A 27 -20.62 -12.64 1.59
CA PRO A 27 -20.30 -11.64 2.61
C PRO A 27 -19.41 -12.16 3.75
N GLY A 28 -19.41 -13.46 4.00
CA GLY A 28 -18.55 -14.06 5.02
C GLY A 28 -17.15 -14.45 4.53
N ALA A 29 -16.95 -14.55 3.21
CA ALA A 29 -15.70 -15.02 2.63
C ALA A 29 -14.76 -13.89 2.23
N VAL A 30 -15.28 -12.75 1.77
CA VAL A 30 -14.49 -11.59 1.36
C VAL A 30 -14.53 -10.57 2.48
N ARG A 31 -13.41 -10.45 3.22
CA ARG A 31 -13.31 -9.60 4.41
C ARG A 31 -12.63 -8.28 4.17
N CYS A 32 -12.02 -8.08 3.00
CA CYS A 32 -11.32 -6.84 2.68
C CYS A 32 -12.32 -5.68 2.52
N ARG A 33 -12.09 -4.59 3.25
CA ARG A 33 -12.95 -3.39 3.25
C ARG A 33 -12.14 -2.17 3.69
N ALA A 34 -12.69 -0.97 3.49
CA ALA A 34 -12.10 0.25 4.02
C ALA A 34 -11.95 0.14 5.55
N GLY A 35 -10.79 0.51 6.06
CA GLY A 35 -10.45 0.38 7.48
C GLY A 35 -9.82 -0.96 7.86
N CYS A 36 -9.81 -1.95 6.96
CA CYS A 36 -9.06 -3.18 7.18
C CYS A 36 -7.58 -2.91 6.90
N ASP A 37 -6.70 -3.20 7.86
CA ASP A 37 -5.27 -2.95 7.74
C ASP A 37 -4.41 -4.22 7.69
N LEU A 38 -5.01 -5.38 7.46
CA LEU A 38 -4.28 -6.65 7.47
C LEU A 38 -3.17 -6.67 6.42
N CYS A 39 -3.48 -6.24 5.18
CA CYS A 39 -2.48 -6.19 4.10
C CYS A 39 -1.42 -5.11 4.33
N CYS A 40 -1.69 -4.10 5.16
CA CYS A 40 -0.72 -3.06 5.50
C CYS A 40 0.44 -3.59 6.34
N ARG A 41 0.35 -4.79 6.85
CA ARG A 41 1.39 -5.43 7.66
C ARG A 41 2.22 -6.44 6.88
N ASP A 42 1.87 -6.67 5.62
CA ASP A 42 2.56 -7.60 4.75
C ASP A 42 3.52 -6.87 3.81
N PHE A 43 4.65 -7.50 3.54
CA PHE A 43 5.60 -7.04 2.54
C PHE A 43 5.38 -7.80 1.24
N PHE A 44 5.20 -7.07 0.15
CA PHE A 44 5.02 -7.64 -1.17
C PHE A 44 5.60 -6.70 -2.22
N PRO A 45 6.04 -7.24 -3.37
CA PRO A 45 6.53 -6.40 -4.46
C PRO A 45 5.36 -5.74 -5.19
N ILE A 46 5.60 -4.56 -5.72
CA ILE A 46 4.69 -3.88 -6.62
C ILE A 46 5.42 -3.51 -7.91
N THR A 47 4.67 -3.35 -8.99
CA THR A 47 5.24 -2.91 -10.26
C THR A 47 5.57 -1.42 -10.21
N ALA A 48 6.43 -0.97 -11.15
CA ALA A 48 6.73 0.45 -11.29
C ALA A 48 5.45 1.27 -11.58
N LEU A 49 4.53 0.71 -12.34
CA LEU A 49 3.27 1.36 -12.67
C LEU A 49 2.36 1.51 -11.46
N GLU A 50 2.30 0.49 -10.61
CA GLU A 50 1.58 0.57 -9.32
C GLU A 50 2.22 1.61 -8.40
N ALA A 51 3.55 1.69 -8.37
CA ALA A 51 4.26 2.70 -7.60
C ALA A 51 3.95 4.12 -8.11
N ASP A 52 3.83 4.30 -9.42
CA ASP A 52 3.42 5.59 -10.01
C ASP A 52 1.99 5.95 -9.59
N GLY A 53 1.09 4.97 -9.52
CA GLY A 53 -0.26 5.18 -9.02
C GLY A 53 -0.28 5.65 -7.56
N VAL A 54 0.51 5.02 -6.71
CA VAL A 54 0.67 5.44 -5.30
C VAL A 54 1.24 6.85 -5.22
N ARG A 55 2.25 7.15 -6.03
CA ARG A 55 2.87 8.49 -6.07
C ARG A 55 1.83 9.56 -6.45
N GLN A 56 0.99 9.28 -7.46
CA GLN A 56 -0.08 10.17 -7.84
C GLN A 56 -1.05 10.40 -6.69
N GLY A 57 -1.42 9.36 -5.97
CA GLY A 57 -2.28 9.47 -4.79
C GLY A 57 -1.65 10.34 -3.70
N LEU A 58 -0.34 10.19 -3.46
CA LEU A 58 0.38 11.02 -2.50
C LEU A 58 0.38 12.49 -2.89
N GLU A 59 0.51 12.79 -4.16
CA GLU A 59 0.49 14.18 -4.66
C GLU A 59 -0.85 14.88 -4.43
N LEU A 60 -1.94 14.12 -4.33
CA LEU A 60 -3.27 14.64 -4.07
C LEU A 60 -3.53 14.90 -2.59
N LEU A 61 -2.65 14.44 -1.70
CA LEU A 61 -2.84 14.61 -0.26
C LEU A 61 -2.45 16.03 0.19
N PRO A 62 -3.06 16.51 1.28
CA PRO A 62 -2.56 17.70 1.98
C PRO A 62 -1.09 17.52 2.36
N ASP A 63 -0.34 18.62 2.41
CA ASP A 63 1.10 18.60 2.67
C ASP A 63 1.46 17.87 3.96
N PHE A 64 0.69 18.07 5.03
CA PHE A 64 1.01 17.45 6.33
C PHE A 64 0.87 15.92 6.29
N LEU A 65 -0.11 15.38 5.55
CA LEU A 65 -0.26 13.93 5.39
C LEU A 65 0.84 13.35 4.52
N ARG A 66 1.15 14.01 3.41
CA ARG A 66 2.22 13.60 2.52
C ARG A 66 3.57 13.54 3.25
N GLU A 67 3.86 14.55 4.07
CA GLU A 67 5.07 14.58 4.88
C GLU A 67 5.10 13.48 5.93
N SER A 68 3.98 13.19 6.57
CA SER A 68 3.87 12.07 7.51
C SER A 68 4.19 10.74 6.86
N VAL A 69 3.62 10.49 5.67
CA VAL A 69 3.87 9.25 4.91
C VAL A 69 5.34 9.16 4.53
N ARG A 70 5.92 10.22 3.99
CA ARG A 70 7.32 10.25 3.57
C ARG A 70 8.26 9.99 4.74
N ARG A 71 7.98 10.57 5.90
CA ARG A 71 8.78 10.38 7.10
C ARG A 71 8.75 8.93 7.57
N ARG A 72 7.58 8.31 7.59
CA ARG A 72 7.45 6.90 7.97
C ARG A 72 8.15 5.98 6.97
N ALA A 73 8.02 6.24 5.68
CA ALA A 73 8.68 5.46 4.65
C ALA A 73 10.20 5.55 4.76
N ARG A 74 10.71 6.78 4.93
CA ARG A 74 12.15 7.01 5.09
C ARG A 74 12.68 6.34 6.34
N ALA A 75 11.96 6.42 7.45
CA ALA A 75 12.36 5.78 8.70
C ALA A 75 12.48 4.25 8.55
N ALA A 76 11.54 3.62 7.84
CA ALA A 76 11.59 2.18 7.58
C ALA A 76 12.82 1.82 6.71
N VAL A 77 13.05 2.56 5.64
CA VAL A 77 14.21 2.33 4.76
C VAL A 77 15.52 2.53 5.52
N ASP A 78 15.62 3.58 6.32
CA ASP A 78 16.81 3.87 7.14
C ASP A 78 17.08 2.78 8.16
N GLU A 79 16.03 2.23 8.77
CA GLU A 79 16.17 1.12 9.72
C GLU A 79 16.73 -0.13 9.04
N LEU A 80 16.23 -0.48 7.85
CA LEU A 80 16.77 -1.59 7.09
C LEU A 80 18.23 -1.36 6.70
N ALA A 81 18.56 -0.13 6.29
CA ALA A 81 19.95 0.23 5.94
C ALA A 81 20.89 0.09 7.12
N ARG A 82 20.47 0.54 8.31
CA ARG A 82 21.28 0.39 9.54
C ARG A 82 21.54 -1.07 9.89
N ARG A 83 20.62 -1.96 9.56
CA ARG A 83 20.74 -3.40 9.79
C ARG A 83 21.46 -4.14 8.66
N GLY A 84 21.82 -3.44 7.58
CA GLY A 84 22.47 -4.04 6.42
C GLY A 84 21.54 -4.95 5.62
N ILE A 85 20.23 -4.70 5.65
CA ILE A 85 19.24 -5.54 4.98
C ILE A 85 18.79 -4.85 3.70
N ASP A 86 18.86 -5.60 2.57
CA ASP A 86 18.34 -5.16 1.28
C ASP A 86 16.81 -5.21 1.31
N PRO A 87 16.09 -4.09 1.06
CA PRO A 87 14.63 -4.09 1.01
C PRO A 87 14.04 -5.03 -0.04
N ALA A 88 14.78 -5.36 -1.11
CA ALA A 88 14.33 -6.31 -2.12
C ALA A 88 14.24 -7.75 -1.60
N ARG A 89 14.89 -8.05 -0.49
CA ARG A 89 14.79 -9.33 0.19
C ARG A 89 13.63 -9.28 1.17
N LEU A 90 12.42 -9.50 0.65
CA LEU A 90 11.18 -9.25 1.38
C LEU A 90 11.07 -10.00 2.70
N ASP A 91 11.46 -11.30 2.73
CA ASP A 91 11.38 -12.10 3.95
C ASP A 91 12.31 -11.57 5.03
N ASP A 92 13.53 -11.18 4.66
CA ASP A 92 14.50 -10.62 5.59
C ASP A 92 14.02 -9.27 6.13
N ALA A 93 13.48 -8.41 5.25
CA ALA A 93 12.94 -7.11 5.64
C ALA A 93 11.75 -7.27 6.58
N ALA A 94 10.84 -8.18 6.27
CA ALA A 94 9.66 -8.45 7.10
C ALA A 94 10.07 -8.91 8.50
N ARG A 95 11.03 -9.83 8.60
CA ARG A 95 11.54 -10.32 9.89
C ARG A 95 12.23 -9.22 10.69
N ALA A 96 13.05 -8.41 10.01
CA ALA A 96 13.78 -7.33 10.68
C ALA A 96 12.85 -6.27 11.27
N LEU A 97 11.76 -5.96 10.57
CA LEU A 97 10.82 -4.92 11.00
C LEU A 97 9.69 -5.46 11.88
N ALA A 98 9.54 -6.78 12.00
CA ALA A 98 8.51 -7.39 12.83
C ALA A 98 8.61 -6.89 14.28
N GLY A 99 7.46 -6.49 14.85
CA GLY A 99 7.41 -5.97 16.21
C GLY A 99 7.88 -4.53 16.36
N THR A 100 8.33 -3.88 15.28
CA THR A 100 8.71 -2.46 15.29
C THR A 100 7.58 -1.60 14.71
N PRO A 101 7.59 -0.27 14.95
CA PRO A 101 6.62 0.63 14.33
C PRO A 101 6.67 0.63 12.80
N HIS A 102 7.78 0.18 12.21
CA HIS A 102 7.99 0.17 10.76
C HIS A 102 7.41 -1.07 10.06
N ALA A 103 6.79 -1.99 10.81
CA ALA A 103 6.11 -3.16 10.23
C ALA A 103 4.82 -2.77 9.49
N LEU A 104 4.23 -1.63 9.85
CA LEU A 104 3.01 -1.14 9.22
C LEU A 104 3.35 -0.33 7.96
N CYS A 105 2.54 -0.50 6.91
CA CYS A 105 2.70 0.26 5.66
C CYS A 105 2.72 1.77 5.94
N PRO A 106 3.69 2.53 5.38
CA PRO A 106 3.78 3.98 5.59
C PRO A 106 2.53 4.75 5.14
N MET A 107 1.74 4.20 4.21
CA MET A 107 0.50 4.82 3.74
C MET A 107 -0.64 4.75 4.75
N ASN A 108 -0.52 3.90 5.77
CA ASN A 108 -1.55 3.76 6.79
C ASN A 108 -1.47 4.91 7.79
N GLU A 109 -2.58 5.60 7.98
CA GLU A 109 -2.74 6.67 8.97
C GLU A 109 -3.97 6.36 9.82
N GLY A 110 -3.77 6.03 11.08
CA GLY A 110 -4.87 5.74 11.99
C GLY A 110 -5.75 4.58 11.57
N GLY A 111 -5.21 3.57 10.90
CA GLY A 111 -5.94 2.40 10.44
C GLY A 111 -6.53 2.52 9.03
N LEU A 112 -6.35 3.66 8.36
CA LEU A 112 -6.87 3.91 7.02
C LEU A 112 -5.73 4.14 6.03
N CYS A 113 -5.88 3.61 4.81
CA CYS A 113 -4.92 3.89 3.74
C CYS A 113 -5.13 5.31 3.22
N THR A 114 -4.09 6.15 3.30
CA THR A 114 -4.17 7.55 2.84
C THR A 114 -4.33 7.66 1.33
N VAL A 115 -3.92 6.64 0.57
CA VAL A 115 -4.02 6.60 -0.89
C VAL A 115 -5.01 5.51 -1.34
N TYR A 116 -6.10 5.36 -0.64
CA TYR A 116 -7.06 4.26 -0.83
C TYR A 116 -7.43 4.02 -2.29
N ASP A 117 -7.77 5.08 -3.03
CA ASP A 117 -8.18 4.97 -4.43
C ASP A 117 -7.01 4.68 -5.39
N HIS A 118 -5.78 4.79 -4.91
CA HIS A 118 -4.55 4.58 -5.67
C HIS A 118 -3.76 3.37 -5.17
N ARG A 119 -4.42 2.46 -4.45
CA ARG A 119 -3.76 1.26 -3.90
C ARG A 119 -3.25 0.35 -5.02
N PRO A 120 -2.12 -0.34 -4.81
CA PRO A 120 -1.72 -1.44 -5.68
C PRO A 120 -2.82 -2.51 -5.79
N ILE A 121 -2.76 -3.31 -6.85
CA ILE A 121 -3.80 -4.32 -7.12
C ILE A 121 -3.96 -5.29 -5.94
N VAL A 122 -2.86 -5.75 -5.36
CA VAL A 122 -2.90 -6.70 -4.24
C VAL A 122 -3.65 -6.13 -3.04
N CYS A 123 -3.58 -4.82 -2.81
CA CYS A 123 -4.28 -4.16 -1.70
C CYS A 123 -5.80 -4.02 -1.96
N ARG A 124 -6.27 -4.30 -3.18
CA ARG A 124 -7.68 -4.19 -3.57
C ARG A 124 -8.41 -5.53 -3.52
N THR A 125 -7.68 -6.61 -3.36
CA THR A 125 -8.20 -7.98 -3.33
C THR A 125 -8.09 -8.63 -1.93
#